data_f192eedeab4aa15b9dd51414897c72f7
#
_entry.id   f192eedeab4aa15b9dd51414897c72f7
#
_cell.length_a   1.000
_cell.length_b   1.000
_cell.length_c   1.000
_cell.angle_alpha   90.00
_cell.angle_beta   90.00
_cell.angle_gamma   90.00
#
_symmetry.space_group_name_H-M   'P 1'
#
loop_
_entity.id
_entity.type
_entity.pdbx_description
1 polymer ?
#
loop_
_entity_poly.entity_id
_entity_poly.type
_entity_poly.pdbx_seq_one_letter_code
_entity_poly.pdbx_strand_id
1 'polypeptide(L)'
;MKRQELTDSKPIKQITVLLAENNANFRKSLKLLIESDGDIEVVGEARNGREAVQLTMSLHPEVIVMDIAMPLLNGLEATRQIIEVSPATRVLILSAHPDPEYIKQAVTWGASGYLIKQSSTQVLAHAIREVLMGNSFFCAPISKPLRDQCRTLFGKGELLKKRTSRLACLDDGLASS
;
A
#
# COMPACT_ATOMS: atom_id res chain seq x y z
N MET A 1 -1.86 -51.38 8.29
CA MET A 1 -1.85 -50.18 9.12
C MET A 1 -1.08 -49.09 8.35
N LYS A 2 -1.79 -48.20 7.63
CA LYS A 2 -1.20 -47.04 6.93
C LYS A 2 -1.10 -45.91 7.93
N ARG A 3 0.11 -45.45 8.24
CA ARG A 3 0.36 -44.24 9.03
C ARG A 3 -0.12 -43.05 8.20
N GLN A 4 -1.10 -42.31 8.67
CA GLN A 4 -1.43 -40.98 8.23
C GLN A 4 -0.28 -40.06 8.66
N GLU A 5 0.49 -39.60 7.72
CA GLU A 5 1.41 -38.48 7.91
C GLU A 5 0.55 -37.22 8.07
N LEU A 6 0.39 -36.80 9.32
CA LEU A 6 -0.07 -35.45 9.65
C LEU A 6 1.03 -34.51 9.18
N THR A 7 0.81 -33.86 8.04
CA THR A 7 1.60 -32.71 7.63
C THR A 7 1.31 -31.58 8.60
N ASP A 8 2.19 -31.40 9.56
CA ASP A 8 2.25 -30.25 10.45
C ASP A 8 2.65 -29.03 9.63
N SER A 9 1.70 -28.50 8.83
CA SER A 9 1.88 -27.23 8.14
C SER A 9 1.76 -26.12 9.18
N LYS A 10 2.91 -25.65 9.66
CA LYS A 10 3.03 -24.42 10.46
C LYS A 10 2.19 -23.33 9.79
N PRO A 11 1.27 -22.67 10.50
CA PRO A 11 0.43 -21.65 9.88
C PRO A 11 1.35 -20.58 9.27
N ILE A 12 1.23 -20.36 7.97
CA ILE A 12 1.95 -19.27 7.29
C ILE A 12 1.40 -17.98 7.88
N LYS A 13 2.25 -17.19 8.51
CA LYS A 13 1.85 -15.88 9.03
C LYS A 13 1.42 -15.01 7.85
N GLN A 14 0.12 -14.71 7.76
CA GLN A 14 -0.44 -13.84 6.74
C GLN A 14 -0.10 -12.38 7.03
N ILE A 15 0.08 -11.60 5.97
CA ILE A 15 0.22 -10.13 6.05
C ILE A 15 -1.15 -9.54 6.34
N THR A 16 -1.26 -8.78 7.42
CA THR A 16 -2.52 -8.15 7.82
C THR A 16 -2.71 -6.80 7.14
N VAL A 17 -3.83 -6.63 6.42
CA VAL A 17 -4.15 -5.44 5.65
C VAL A 17 -5.45 -4.81 6.10
N LEU A 18 -5.45 -3.49 6.33
CA LEU A 18 -6.64 -2.67 6.42
C LEU A 18 -6.93 -2.05 5.05
N LEU A 19 -8.16 -2.20 4.58
CA LEU A 19 -8.58 -1.66 3.28
C LEU A 19 -9.51 -0.46 3.50
N ALA A 20 -9.06 0.74 3.13
CA ALA A 20 -9.81 1.99 3.25
C ALA A 20 -10.24 2.50 1.86
N GLU A 21 -11.50 2.32 1.53
CA GLU A 21 -12.12 2.64 0.24
C GLU A 21 -13.61 2.88 0.44
N ASN A 22 -14.14 4.01 -0.01
CA ASN A 22 -15.54 4.36 0.17
C ASN A 22 -16.49 3.64 -0.80
N ASN A 23 -16.05 3.28 -1.99
CA ASN A 23 -16.85 2.55 -2.96
C ASN A 23 -16.93 1.05 -2.57
N ALA A 24 -18.11 0.61 -2.16
CA ALA A 24 -18.32 -0.76 -1.65
C ALA A 24 -17.99 -1.86 -2.69
N ASN A 25 -18.32 -1.63 -3.97
CA ASN A 25 -18.08 -2.62 -5.02
C ASN A 25 -16.56 -2.71 -5.33
N PHE A 26 -15.90 -1.57 -5.42
CA PHE A 26 -14.47 -1.53 -5.66
C PHE A 26 -13.69 -2.11 -4.46
N ARG A 27 -14.08 -1.78 -3.24
CA ARG A 27 -13.51 -2.35 -2.01
C ARG A 27 -13.61 -3.87 -1.98
N LYS A 28 -14.80 -4.42 -2.31
CA LYS A 28 -15.00 -5.87 -2.40
C LYS A 28 -14.09 -6.51 -3.45
N SER A 29 -13.94 -5.90 -4.61
CA SER A 29 -13.06 -6.39 -5.67
C SER A 29 -11.59 -6.37 -5.25
N LEU A 30 -11.14 -5.30 -4.58
CA LEU A 30 -9.79 -5.20 -4.04
C LEU A 30 -9.52 -6.28 -2.99
N LYS A 31 -10.48 -6.52 -2.07
CA LYS A 31 -10.35 -7.57 -1.06
C LYS A 31 -10.12 -8.94 -1.68
N LEU A 32 -10.96 -9.34 -2.63
CA LEU A 32 -10.82 -10.61 -3.35
C LEU A 32 -9.46 -10.73 -4.05
N LEU A 33 -9.01 -9.64 -4.66
CA LEU A 33 -7.72 -9.57 -5.34
C LEU A 33 -6.55 -9.74 -4.37
N ILE A 34 -6.57 -9.02 -3.26
CA ILE A 34 -5.50 -9.03 -2.25
C ILE A 34 -5.37 -10.42 -1.61
N GLU A 35 -6.50 -11.07 -1.33
CA GLU A 35 -6.55 -12.36 -0.64
C GLU A 35 -6.34 -13.56 -1.59
N SER A 36 -6.27 -13.35 -2.90
CA SER A 36 -6.21 -14.42 -3.91
C SER A 36 -4.99 -15.33 -3.79
N ASP A 37 -3.86 -14.80 -3.35
CA ASP A 37 -2.60 -15.56 -3.19
C ASP A 37 -2.51 -16.32 -1.84
N GLY A 38 -3.42 -16.03 -0.90
CA GLY A 38 -3.54 -16.71 0.39
C GLY A 38 -2.51 -16.31 1.47
N ASP A 39 -1.55 -15.46 1.16
CA ASP A 39 -0.53 -14.95 2.09
C ASP A 39 -0.88 -13.58 2.69
N ILE A 40 -1.98 -12.97 2.26
CA ILE A 40 -2.48 -11.67 2.72
C ILE A 40 -3.91 -11.83 3.23
N GLU A 41 -4.20 -11.22 4.38
CA GLU A 41 -5.52 -11.20 5.00
C GLU A 41 -6.00 -9.75 5.19
N VAL A 42 -7.22 -9.44 4.73
CA VAL A 42 -7.88 -8.15 5.01
C VAL A 42 -8.59 -8.24 6.35
N VAL A 43 -7.93 -7.70 7.39
CA VAL A 43 -8.40 -7.74 8.79
C VAL A 43 -9.45 -6.68 9.11
N GLY A 44 -9.64 -5.70 8.23
CA GLY A 44 -10.66 -4.65 8.42
C GLY A 44 -10.93 -3.88 7.14
N GLU A 45 -12.09 -3.24 7.10
CA GLU A 45 -12.56 -2.40 6.00
C GLU A 45 -13.04 -1.06 6.54
N ALA A 46 -12.52 0.06 6.01
CA ALA A 46 -12.94 1.42 6.32
C ALA A 46 -13.60 2.08 5.11
N ARG A 47 -14.61 2.92 5.35
CA ARG A 47 -15.37 3.64 4.31
C ARG A 47 -15.00 5.12 4.22
N ASN A 48 -14.19 5.58 5.14
CA ASN A 48 -13.71 6.95 5.24
C ASN A 48 -12.42 6.99 6.06
N GLY A 49 -11.73 8.13 6.02
CA GLY A 49 -10.45 8.28 6.71
C GLY A 49 -10.53 8.21 8.23
N ARG A 50 -11.66 8.63 8.84
CA ARG A 50 -11.84 8.53 10.30
C ARG A 50 -11.93 7.07 10.76
N GLU A 51 -12.72 6.26 10.05
CA GLU A 51 -12.78 4.81 10.31
C GLU A 51 -11.40 4.17 10.11
N ALA A 52 -10.65 4.58 9.07
CA ALA A 52 -9.32 4.06 8.83
C ALA A 52 -8.38 4.33 10.00
N VAL A 53 -8.36 5.55 10.55
CA VAL A 53 -7.55 5.88 11.73
C VAL A 53 -7.99 5.05 12.95
N GLN A 54 -9.29 4.96 13.23
CA GLN A 54 -9.83 4.20 14.37
C GLN A 54 -9.51 2.70 14.28
N LEU A 55 -9.74 2.10 13.10
CA LEU A 55 -9.44 0.69 12.87
C LEU A 55 -7.94 0.40 12.92
N THR A 56 -7.09 1.32 12.49
CA THR A 56 -5.64 1.18 12.63
C THR A 56 -5.24 1.06 14.10
N MET A 57 -5.81 1.89 14.96
CA MET A 57 -5.52 1.87 16.41
C MET A 57 -6.01 0.60 17.09
N SER A 58 -7.07 -0.03 16.61
CA SER A 58 -7.64 -1.24 17.21
C SER A 58 -7.10 -2.54 16.63
N LEU A 59 -6.82 -2.58 15.34
CA LEU A 59 -6.43 -3.79 14.62
C LEU A 59 -4.92 -3.92 14.42
N HIS A 60 -4.17 -2.81 14.52
CA HIS A 60 -2.73 -2.76 14.29
C HIS A 60 -2.30 -3.46 12.99
N PRO A 61 -2.89 -3.12 11.82
CA PRO A 61 -2.56 -3.76 10.56
C PRO A 61 -1.10 -3.48 10.17
N GLU A 62 -0.47 -4.44 9.50
CA GLU A 62 0.89 -4.26 8.99
C GLU A 62 0.91 -3.28 7.81
N VAL A 63 -0.13 -3.32 6.94
CA VAL A 63 -0.27 -2.44 5.79
C VAL A 63 -1.68 -1.87 5.71
N ILE A 64 -1.80 -0.63 5.26
CA ILE A 64 -3.09 -0.01 4.89
C ILE A 64 -3.06 0.30 3.40
N VAL A 65 -4.07 -0.15 2.68
CA VAL A 65 -4.39 0.32 1.33
C VAL A 65 -5.42 1.44 1.46
N MET A 66 -5.03 2.67 1.09
CA MET A 66 -5.75 3.90 1.40
C MET A 66 -6.17 4.65 0.15
N ASP A 67 -7.48 4.74 -0.11
CA ASP A 67 -8.00 5.67 -1.12
C ASP A 67 -7.85 7.13 -0.65
N ILE A 68 -7.55 8.04 -1.57
CA ILE A 68 -7.49 9.48 -1.28
C ILE A 68 -8.89 10.08 -1.19
N ALA A 69 -9.78 9.74 -2.13
CA ALA A 69 -11.07 10.39 -2.32
C ALA A 69 -12.15 9.81 -1.40
N MET A 70 -12.00 9.98 -0.11
CA MET A 70 -12.96 9.50 0.89
C MET A 70 -13.69 10.66 1.60
N PRO A 71 -14.96 10.45 2.04
CA PRO A 71 -15.72 11.43 2.81
C PRO A 71 -15.18 11.57 4.25
N LEU A 72 -15.60 12.61 4.94
CA LEU A 72 -15.33 12.95 6.34
C LEU A 72 -13.86 13.29 6.65
N LEU A 73 -12.94 12.47 6.21
CA LEU A 73 -11.50 12.68 6.29
C LEU A 73 -10.89 12.03 5.04
N ASN A 74 -10.18 12.82 4.21
CA ASN A 74 -9.52 12.29 3.01
C ASN A 74 -8.34 11.40 3.37
N GLY A 75 -7.94 10.52 2.44
CA GLY A 75 -6.91 9.52 2.69
C GLY A 75 -5.51 10.09 2.95
N LEU A 76 -5.18 11.26 2.42
CA LEU A 76 -3.89 11.90 2.69
C LEU A 76 -3.81 12.37 4.15
N GLU A 77 -4.83 13.10 4.63
CA GLU A 77 -4.88 13.54 6.02
C GLU A 77 -5.00 12.35 6.99
N ALA A 78 -5.76 11.31 6.61
CA ALA A 78 -5.79 10.05 7.36
C ALA A 78 -4.40 9.40 7.46
N THR A 79 -3.62 9.42 6.36
CA THR A 79 -2.24 8.91 6.34
C THR A 79 -1.38 9.64 7.37
N ARG A 80 -1.43 10.99 7.41
CA ARG A 80 -0.68 11.78 8.38
C ARG A 80 -1.00 11.34 9.82
N GLN A 81 -2.29 11.24 10.16
CA GLN A 81 -2.73 10.82 11.50
C GLN A 81 -2.33 9.38 11.83
N ILE A 82 -2.42 8.46 10.86
CA ILE A 82 -2.03 7.07 11.05
C ILE A 82 -0.54 6.95 11.34
N ILE A 83 0.32 7.65 10.62
CA ILE A 83 1.77 7.62 10.85
C ILE A 83 2.13 8.17 12.24
N GLU A 84 1.37 9.16 12.76
CA GLU A 84 1.55 9.68 14.12
C GLU A 84 1.16 8.65 15.21
N VAL A 85 0.03 7.92 15.01
CA VAL A 85 -0.49 7.00 16.04
C VAL A 85 0.01 5.57 15.89
N SER A 86 0.44 5.16 14.70
CA SER A 86 0.93 3.83 14.39
C SER A 86 2.08 3.86 13.38
N PRO A 87 3.27 4.31 13.77
CA PRO A 87 4.41 4.50 12.85
C PRO A 87 4.95 3.19 12.26
N ALA A 88 4.59 2.05 12.83
CA ALA A 88 4.94 0.73 12.31
C ALA A 88 4.07 0.31 11.11
N THR A 89 2.86 0.85 10.99
CA THR A 89 1.94 0.55 9.90
C THR A 89 2.41 1.21 8.59
N ARG A 90 2.48 0.44 7.52
CA ARG A 90 2.84 0.93 6.19
C ARG A 90 1.60 1.43 5.46
N VAL A 91 1.65 2.62 4.88
CA VAL A 91 0.52 3.18 4.13
C VAL A 91 0.82 3.16 2.64
N LEU A 92 -0.02 2.47 1.88
CA LEU A 92 0.00 2.39 0.43
C LEU A 92 -1.20 3.17 -0.12
N ILE A 93 -0.94 4.31 -0.73
CA ILE A 93 -1.98 5.16 -1.32
C ILE A 93 -2.50 4.54 -2.61
N LEU A 94 -3.81 4.60 -2.78
CA LEU A 94 -4.51 4.20 -4.00
C LEU A 94 -5.32 5.39 -4.52
N SER A 95 -5.00 5.90 -5.71
CA SER A 95 -5.61 7.11 -6.28
C SER A 95 -6.17 6.87 -7.67
N ALA A 96 -7.26 7.57 -7.99
CA ALA A 96 -7.82 7.57 -9.35
C ALA A 96 -6.94 8.31 -10.36
N HIS A 97 -6.11 9.26 -9.90
CA HIS A 97 -5.32 10.13 -10.77
C HIS A 97 -3.86 10.27 -10.30
N PRO A 98 -2.91 10.36 -11.25
CA PRO A 98 -1.50 10.62 -10.95
C PRO A 98 -1.26 12.11 -10.73
N ASP A 99 -1.82 12.70 -9.66
CA ASP A 99 -1.61 14.10 -9.32
C ASP A 99 -0.25 14.29 -8.61
N PRO A 100 0.69 15.08 -9.18
CA PRO A 100 2.00 15.31 -8.59
C PRO A 100 1.95 15.89 -7.18
N GLU A 101 0.98 16.77 -6.87
CA GLU A 101 0.86 17.38 -5.55
C GLU A 101 0.40 16.35 -4.52
N TYR A 102 -0.53 15.45 -4.89
CA TYR A 102 -0.96 14.37 -4.01
C TYR A 102 0.17 13.37 -3.73
N ILE A 103 0.96 13.05 -4.76
CA ILE A 103 2.12 12.16 -4.59
C ILE A 103 3.14 12.81 -3.65
N LYS A 104 3.44 14.10 -3.84
CA LYS A 104 4.36 14.86 -2.98
C LYS A 104 3.86 14.91 -1.53
N GLN A 105 2.57 15.19 -1.32
CA GLN A 105 1.96 15.18 0.01
C GLN A 105 2.01 13.79 0.65
N ALA A 106 1.64 12.74 -0.07
CA ALA A 106 1.68 11.37 0.42
C ALA A 106 3.08 11.01 0.93
N VAL A 107 4.11 11.31 0.15
CA VAL A 107 5.52 11.09 0.51
C VAL A 107 5.91 11.92 1.73
N THR A 108 5.57 13.21 1.78
CA THR A 108 5.89 14.11 2.88
C THR A 108 5.26 13.64 4.19
N TRP A 109 4.08 13.04 4.14
CA TRP A 109 3.36 12.53 5.30
C TRP A 109 3.66 11.06 5.62
N GLY A 110 4.64 10.46 4.94
CA GLY A 110 5.20 9.16 5.29
C GLY A 110 4.53 7.95 4.64
N ALA A 111 3.76 8.15 3.56
CA ALA A 111 3.24 7.02 2.78
C ALA A 111 4.39 6.19 2.20
N SER A 112 4.29 4.87 2.31
CA SER A 112 5.30 3.93 1.81
C SER A 112 5.18 3.68 0.31
N GLY A 113 4.04 4.04 -0.30
CA GLY A 113 3.85 3.88 -1.73
C GLY A 113 2.62 4.60 -2.26
N TYR A 114 2.54 4.67 -3.62
CA TYR A 114 1.44 5.32 -4.34
C TYR A 114 1.12 4.55 -5.62
N LEU A 115 -0.12 4.10 -5.75
CA LEU A 115 -0.63 3.37 -6.89
C LEU A 115 -1.77 4.12 -7.57
N ILE A 116 -1.90 3.93 -8.88
CA ILE A 116 -3.07 4.39 -9.64
C ILE A 116 -4.09 3.26 -9.70
N LYS A 117 -5.37 3.55 -9.38
CA LYS A 117 -6.46 2.55 -9.34
C LYS A 117 -6.57 1.71 -10.61
N GLN A 118 -6.35 2.32 -11.79
CA GLN A 118 -6.43 1.65 -13.09
C GLN A 118 -5.37 0.55 -13.29
N SER A 119 -4.20 0.71 -12.68
CA SER A 119 -3.08 -0.25 -12.77
C SER A 119 -2.89 -1.10 -11.51
N SER A 120 -3.70 -0.89 -10.48
CA SER A 120 -3.52 -1.55 -9.19
C SER A 120 -3.80 -3.04 -9.20
N THR A 121 -4.73 -3.51 -10.04
CA THR A 121 -5.18 -4.91 -10.07
C THR A 121 -4.05 -5.92 -10.33
N GLN A 122 -3.03 -5.53 -11.07
CA GLN A 122 -1.90 -6.42 -11.42
C GLN A 122 -0.75 -6.37 -10.42
N VAL A 123 -0.64 -5.28 -9.65
CA VAL A 123 0.56 -5.02 -8.84
C VAL A 123 0.29 -4.84 -7.35
N LEU A 124 -0.98 -4.80 -6.93
CA LEU A 124 -1.36 -4.44 -5.56
C LEU A 124 -0.79 -5.41 -4.51
N ALA A 125 -0.95 -6.71 -4.70
CA ALA A 125 -0.41 -7.71 -3.78
C ALA A 125 1.14 -7.65 -3.71
N HIS A 126 1.79 -7.44 -4.86
CA HIS A 126 3.24 -7.23 -4.91
C HIS A 126 3.66 -5.95 -4.17
N ALA A 127 2.94 -4.84 -4.39
CA ALA A 127 3.21 -3.57 -3.70
C ALA A 127 3.06 -3.69 -2.17
N ILE A 128 2.06 -4.42 -1.68
CA ILE A 128 1.86 -4.71 -0.26
C ILE A 128 3.08 -5.43 0.32
N ARG A 129 3.60 -6.45 -0.36
CA ARG A 129 4.79 -7.19 0.08
C ARG A 129 6.04 -6.30 0.09
N GLU A 130 6.22 -5.47 -0.93
CA GLU A 130 7.36 -4.56 -1.04
C GLU A 130 7.38 -3.52 0.08
N VAL A 131 6.24 -2.86 0.37
CA VAL A 131 6.19 -1.84 1.43
C VAL A 131 6.37 -2.47 2.83
N LEU A 132 5.91 -3.70 3.03
CA LEU A 132 6.13 -4.44 4.27
C LEU A 132 7.62 -4.75 4.49
N MET A 133 8.37 -5.06 3.44
CA MET A 133 9.82 -5.25 3.49
C MET A 133 10.61 -3.94 3.70
N GLY A 134 9.92 -2.80 3.78
CA GLY A 134 10.52 -1.47 3.94
C GLY A 134 10.97 -0.82 2.63
N ASN A 135 10.60 -1.39 1.48
CA ASN A 135 10.81 -0.78 0.18
C ASN A 135 9.70 0.25 -0.09
N SER A 136 9.99 1.26 -0.89
CA SER A 136 8.99 2.19 -1.39
C SER A 136 8.45 1.73 -2.73
N PHE A 137 7.13 1.79 -2.92
CA PHE A 137 6.50 1.34 -4.15
C PHE A 137 5.65 2.45 -4.80
N PHE A 138 6.12 2.99 -5.91
CA PHE A 138 5.42 4.03 -6.66
C PHE A 138 5.17 3.56 -8.09
N CYS A 139 3.92 3.23 -8.40
CA CYS A 139 3.46 2.89 -9.74
C CYS A 139 2.51 4.00 -10.21
N ALA A 140 3.09 5.08 -10.70
CA ALA A 140 2.39 6.14 -11.40
C ALA A 140 3.27 6.59 -12.56
N PRO A 141 2.73 7.13 -13.64
CA PRO A 141 3.50 7.89 -14.62
C PRO A 141 3.99 9.19 -13.96
N ILE A 142 4.98 9.04 -13.09
CA ILE A 142 5.58 10.17 -12.37
C ILE A 142 6.59 10.81 -13.29
N SER A 143 6.49 12.12 -13.48
CA SER A 143 7.51 12.87 -14.22
C SER A 143 8.88 12.65 -13.60
N LYS A 144 9.94 12.62 -14.43
CA LYS A 144 11.31 12.41 -13.95
C LYS A 144 11.68 13.34 -12.78
N PRO A 145 11.36 14.67 -12.79
CA PRO A 145 11.64 15.56 -11.67
C PRO A 145 10.98 15.13 -10.36
N LEU A 146 9.73 14.65 -10.40
CA LEU A 146 9.04 14.21 -9.19
C LEU A 146 9.61 12.89 -8.66
N ARG A 147 10.04 11.99 -9.55
CA ARG A 147 10.75 10.76 -9.19
C ARG A 147 12.05 11.05 -8.45
N ASP A 148 12.80 12.05 -8.91
CA ASP A 148 14.04 12.47 -8.27
C ASP A 148 13.79 13.16 -6.92
N GLN A 149 12.71 13.94 -6.78
CA GLN A 149 12.27 14.49 -5.49
C GLN A 149 11.85 13.39 -4.49
N CYS A 150 11.10 12.39 -4.92
CA CYS A 150 10.74 11.23 -4.08
C CYS A 150 12.01 10.51 -3.59
N ARG A 151 12.99 10.29 -4.46
CA ARG A 151 14.28 9.71 -4.07
C ARG A 151 15.02 10.56 -3.02
N THR A 152 14.97 11.89 -3.16
CA THR A 152 15.64 12.81 -2.22
C THR A 152 14.95 12.80 -0.86
N LEU A 153 13.63 12.75 -0.82
CA LEU A 153 12.84 12.72 0.42
C LEU A 153 13.00 11.40 1.19
N PHE A 154 13.02 10.27 0.48
CA PHE A 154 13.28 8.96 1.09
C PHE A 154 14.75 8.71 1.38
N GLY A 155 15.67 9.35 0.65
CA GLY A 155 17.12 9.27 0.89
C GLY A 155 17.60 10.06 2.10
N LYS A 156 16.79 10.93 2.70
CA LYS A 156 17.12 11.72 3.91
C LYS A 156 16.55 11.13 5.20
N GLY A 157 15.75 10.10 5.14
CA GLY A 157 15.29 9.34 6.29
C GLY A 157 16.29 8.25 6.64
N GLU A 158 17.18 8.53 7.56
CA GLU A 158 18.07 7.64 8.28
C GLU A 158 18.93 6.64 7.48
N LEU A 159 20.23 6.91 7.52
CA LEU A 159 21.31 5.96 7.24
C LEU A 159 21.17 4.70 8.12
N LEU A 160 20.43 3.70 7.64
CA LEU A 160 20.65 2.33 8.06
C LEU A 160 20.43 1.37 6.88
N LYS A 161 21.57 1.00 6.27
CA LYS A 161 21.79 -0.17 5.40
C LYS A 161 21.08 -0.19 4.06
N LYS A 162 21.87 0.23 3.04
CA LYS A 162 21.80 -0.18 1.64
C LYS A 162 20.97 -1.45 1.42
N ARG A 163 19.78 -1.27 0.85
CA ARG A 163 19.23 -2.22 -0.09
C ARG A 163 18.45 -1.45 -1.15
N THR A 164 18.84 -1.67 -2.36
CA THR A 164 18.34 -1.09 -3.61
C THR A 164 16.83 -0.91 -3.63
N SER A 165 16.36 0.36 -3.59
CA SER A 165 15.00 0.70 -3.96
C SER A 165 14.81 0.40 -5.45
N ARG A 166 14.18 -0.71 -5.78
CA ARG A 166 13.66 -0.95 -7.11
C ARG A 166 12.39 -0.14 -7.27
N LEU A 167 12.50 0.98 -7.97
CA LEU A 167 11.37 1.56 -8.67
C LEU A 167 10.99 0.56 -9.77
N ALA A 168 10.05 -0.32 -9.49
CA ALA A 168 9.45 -1.16 -10.50
C ALA A 168 8.43 -0.32 -11.28
N CYS A 169 8.90 0.54 -12.16
CA CYS A 169 8.13 0.92 -13.33
C CYS A 169 8.29 -0.24 -14.31
N LEU A 170 7.23 -0.96 -14.55
CA LEU A 170 7.12 -1.79 -15.74
C LEU A 170 7.11 -0.83 -16.93
N ASP A 171 8.27 -0.64 -17.55
CA ASP A 171 8.39 -0.19 -18.92
C ASP A 171 7.85 -1.32 -19.81
N ASP A 172 6.53 -1.39 -19.97
CA ASP A 172 5.98 -2.12 -21.09
C ASP A 172 5.82 -1.17 -22.25
N GLY A 173 6.71 -1.42 -23.20
CA GLY A 173 6.84 -0.83 -24.48
C GLY A 173 5.53 -0.64 -25.23
N LEU A 174 5.33 0.59 -25.65
CA LEU A 174 4.68 0.93 -26.91
C LEU A 174 5.67 1.77 -27.70
N ALA A 175 6.68 1.08 -28.21
CA ALA A 175 7.38 1.55 -29.38
C ALA A 175 6.90 0.68 -30.55
N SER A 176 6.53 1.35 -31.63
CA SER A 176 6.40 0.89 -33.01
C SER A 176 5.01 0.51 -33.48
N SER A 177 4.30 1.42 -34.10
CA SER A 177 4.15 1.46 -35.58
C SER A 177 3.43 2.71 -35.99
#